data_473a17963d6de5b34e437c96538c5347
#
_entry.id   473a17963d6de5b34e437c96538c5347
#
_cell.length_a   1.000
_cell.length_b   1.000
_cell.length_c   1.000
_cell.angle_alpha   90.00
_cell.angle_beta   90.00
_cell.angle_gamma   90.00
#
_symmetry.space_group_name_H-M   'P 1'
#
loop_
_entity.id
_entity.type
_entity.pdbx_description
1 polymer ?
#
loop_
_entity_poly.entity_id
_entity_poly.type
_entity_poly.pdbx_seq_one_letter_code
_entity_poly.pdbx_strand_id
1 'polypeptide(L)'
;MASTFKNAGISVGVNDSSAGNIYTVPNGAQAVIHALFISNKSKTNYGNVDVKVTTDGGSTFFHIGKSLKIEPENTLMIDKPINMESNDILRIVAELNPDSSTPDIE
;
A
#
# COMPACT_ATOMS: atom_id res chain seq x y z
N MET A 1 -17.61 6.06 22.01
CA MET A 1 -16.65 5.18 21.31
C MET A 1 -15.27 5.84 21.28
N ALA A 2 -14.26 5.11 21.65
CA ALA A 2 -12.90 5.64 21.63
C ALA A 2 -12.28 5.48 20.22
N SER A 3 -11.58 6.49 19.77
CA SER A 3 -10.80 6.42 18.54
C SER A 3 -9.42 5.83 18.84
N THR A 4 -8.94 4.97 17.96
CA THR A 4 -7.62 4.38 18.08
C THR A 4 -6.76 4.82 16.90
N PHE A 5 -5.61 5.40 17.21
CA PHE A 5 -4.64 5.79 16.19
C PHE A 5 -3.59 4.69 16.07
N LYS A 6 -3.31 4.27 14.85
CA LYS A 6 -2.35 3.21 14.57
C LYS A 6 -1.44 3.57 13.41
N ASN A 7 -0.23 3.08 13.49
CA ASN A 7 0.71 3.11 12.38
C ASN A 7 1.02 1.69 11.95
N ALA A 8 1.26 1.51 10.66
CA ALA A 8 1.67 0.22 10.12
C ALA A 8 2.68 0.46 8.99
N GLY A 9 3.61 -0.46 8.83
CA GLY A 9 4.59 -0.38 7.76
C GLY A 9 5.00 -1.76 7.30
N ILE A 10 5.34 -1.86 6.02
CA ILE A 10 5.81 -3.10 5.42
C ILE A 10 6.89 -2.80 4.39
N SER A 11 7.70 -3.82 4.08
CA SER A 11 8.53 -3.81 2.87
C SER A 11 7.67 -4.36 1.73
N VAL A 12 7.64 -3.65 0.61
CA VAL A 12 6.74 -3.97 -0.50
C VAL A 12 7.43 -4.91 -1.47
N GLY A 13 6.80 -6.06 -1.75
CA GLY A 13 7.30 -7.04 -2.70
C GLY A 13 6.55 -7.00 -4.03
N VAL A 14 6.96 -7.88 -4.93
CA VAL A 14 6.38 -7.96 -6.28
C VAL A 14 5.20 -8.92 -6.38
N ASN A 15 4.98 -9.75 -5.36
CA ASN A 15 3.89 -10.72 -5.37
C ASN A 15 2.60 -10.06 -4.92
N ASP A 16 1.55 -10.22 -5.71
CA ASP A 16 0.19 -9.80 -5.34
C ASP A 16 -0.40 -10.83 -4.39
N SER A 17 -0.07 -10.70 -3.12
CA SER A 17 -0.46 -11.65 -2.09
C SER A 17 -0.66 -10.94 -0.76
N SER A 18 -1.04 -11.71 0.26
CA SER A 18 -1.24 -11.16 1.61
C SER A 18 0.04 -10.55 2.21
N ALA A 19 1.21 -10.88 1.68
CA ALA A 19 2.45 -10.24 2.10
C ALA A 19 2.46 -8.73 1.83
N GLY A 20 1.66 -8.26 0.87
CA GLY A 20 1.51 -6.83 0.57
C GLY A 20 0.42 -6.14 1.37
N ASN A 21 -0.29 -6.84 2.25
CA ASN A 21 -1.34 -6.24 3.07
C ASN A 21 -0.70 -5.33 4.12
N ILE A 22 -0.95 -4.03 4.00
CA ILE A 22 -0.43 -3.07 4.96
C ILE A 22 -1.36 -2.93 6.16
N TYR A 23 -2.66 -3.07 5.93
CA TYR A 23 -3.63 -2.97 7.00
C TYR A 23 -4.90 -3.74 6.65
N THR A 24 -5.41 -4.46 7.63
CA THR A 24 -6.70 -5.14 7.56
C THR A 24 -7.57 -4.60 8.68
N VAL A 25 -8.75 -4.08 8.33
CA VAL A 25 -9.68 -3.55 9.33
C VAL A 25 -10.26 -4.70 10.13
N PRO A 26 -10.18 -4.66 11.47
CA PRO A 26 -10.75 -5.72 12.31
C PRO A 26 -12.25 -5.89 12.09
N ASN A 27 -12.73 -7.11 12.27
CA ASN A 27 -14.15 -7.40 12.18
C ASN A 27 -14.94 -6.52 13.16
N GLY A 28 -15.99 -5.89 12.66
CA GLY A 28 -16.84 -5.00 13.46
C GLY A 28 -16.32 -3.59 13.64
N ALA A 29 -15.14 -3.27 13.06
CA ALA A 29 -14.55 -1.95 13.16
C ALA A 29 -14.68 -1.18 11.84
N GLN A 30 -14.34 0.08 11.90
CA GLN A 30 -14.17 0.96 10.74
C GLN A 30 -12.84 1.69 10.90
N ALA A 31 -12.25 2.11 9.79
CA ALA A 31 -10.98 2.82 9.80
C ALA A 31 -10.96 3.89 8.74
N VAL A 32 -10.14 4.91 8.99
CA VAL A 32 -9.80 5.94 8.00
C VAL A 32 -8.28 5.99 7.92
N ILE A 33 -7.75 5.78 6.72
CA ILE A 33 -6.33 5.97 6.47
C ILE A 33 -6.14 7.44 6.15
N HIS A 34 -5.48 8.17 7.04
CA HIS A 34 -5.28 9.61 6.88
C HIS A 34 -4.19 9.95 5.88
N ALA A 35 -3.13 9.15 5.86
CA ALA A 35 -2.02 9.34 4.94
C ALA A 35 -1.30 8.03 4.68
N LEU A 36 -0.82 7.87 3.45
CA LEU A 36 -0.02 6.73 3.05
C LEU A 36 1.27 7.25 2.43
N PHE A 37 2.41 6.81 2.96
CA PHE A 37 3.72 7.19 2.47
C PHE A 37 4.39 5.95 1.89
N ILE A 38 4.86 6.06 0.65
CA ILE A 38 5.54 4.97 -0.04
C ILE A 38 6.89 5.49 -0.49
N SER A 39 7.96 4.91 0.05
CA SER A 39 9.32 5.38 -0.19
C SER A 39 10.07 4.43 -1.09
N ASN A 40 10.80 4.98 -2.06
CA ASN A 40 11.73 4.23 -2.87
C ASN A 40 13.15 4.52 -2.36
N LYS A 41 13.77 3.50 -1.76
CA LYS A 41 15.11 3.62 -1.18
C LYS A 41 16.22 3.37 -2.20
N SER A 42 15.89 2.94 -3.41
CA SER A 42 16.91 2.73 -4.44
C SER A 42 17.58 4.05 -4.79
N LYS A 43 18.89 4.02 -4.99
CA LYS A 43 19.64 5.20 -5.39
C LYS A 43 19.61 5.41 -6.91
N THR A 44 19.29 4.39 -7.68
CA THR A 44 19.45 4.39 -9.12
C THR A 44 18.19 4.06 -9.90
N ASN A 45 17.27 3.28 -9.32
CA ASN A 45 16.07 2.81 -10.04
C ASN A 45 14.81 3.51 -9.54
N TYR A 46 13.99 4.01 -10.47
CA TYR A 46 12.62 4.36 -10.11
C TYR A 46 11.82 3.08 -9.85
N GLY A 47 10.77 3.17 -9.07
CA GLY A 47 9.85 2.06 -8.81
C GLY A 47 8.44 2.40 -9.25
N ASN A 48 7.64 1.37 -9.54
CA ASN A 48 6.22 1.50 -9.80
C ASN A 48 5.46 0.66 -8.79
N VAL A 49 4.40 1.21 -8.23
CA VAL A 49 3.59 0.52 -7.23
C VAL A 49 2.12 0.60 -7.58
N ASP A 50 1.39 -0.45 -7.21
CA ASP A 50 -0.06 -0.48 -7.24
C ASP A 50 -0.56 -0.39 -5.80
N VAL A 51 -1.54 0.47 -5.56
CA VAL A 51 -2.22 0.58 -4.27
C VAL A 51 -3.67 0.16 -4.48
N LYS A 52 -4.10 -0.84 -3.74
CA LYS A 52 -5.45 -1.39 -3.91
C LYS A 52 -6.13 -1.64 -2.58
N VAL A 53 -7.44 -1.67 -2.64
CA VAL A 53 -8.29 -1.97 -1.47
C VAL A 53 -9.31 -3.01 -1.87
N THR A 54 -9.61 -3.92 -0.94
CA THR A 54 -10.69 -4.88 -1.10
C THR A 54 -11.85 -4.51 -0.21
N THR A 55 -13.06 -4.73 -0.70
CA THR A 55 -14.30 -4.50 0.04
C THR A 55 -15.08 -5.78 0.30
N ASP A 56 -14.49 -6.93 -0.03
CA ASP A 56 -15.14 -8.24 0.13
C ASP A 56 -14.24 -9.28 0.83
N GLY A 57 -13.34 -8.80 1.68
CA GLY A 57 -12.51 -9.68 2.49
C GLY A 57 -11.30 -10.29 1.76
N GLY A 58 -10.95 -9.76 0.59
CA GLY A 58 -9.77 -10.21 -0.14
C GLY A 58 -10.05 -10.96 -1.43
N SER A 59 -11.31 -11.07 -1.84
CA SER A 59 -11.66 -11.75 -3.09
C SER A 59 -11.47 -10.85 -4.31
N THR A 60 -11.82 -9.58 -4.18
CA THR A 60 -11.71 -8.60 -5.28
C THR A 60 -11.03 -7.34 -4.77
N PHE A 61 -10.04 -6.86 -5.52
CA PHE A 61 -9.34 -5.62 -5.19
C PHE A 61 -9.63 -4.54 -6.22
N PHE A 62 -9.78 -3.33 -5.73
CA PHE A 62 -9.95 -2.14 -6.55
C PHE A 62 -8.70 -1.27 -6.42
N HIS A 63 -8.20 -0.75 -7.54
CA HIS A 63 -7.02 0.11 -7.52
C HIS A 63 -7.37 1.52 -7.05
N ILE A 64 -6.66 1.99 -6.05
CA ILE A 64 -6.61 3.41 -5.69
C ILE A 64 -5.60 4.11 -6.57
N GLY A 65 -4.48 3.42 -6.85
CA GLY A 65 -3.48 3.88 -7.80
C GLY A 65 -2.84 2.69 -8.51
N LYS A 66 -2.57 2.85 -9.80
CA LYS A 66 -1.96 1.81 -10.61
C LYS A 66 -0.68 2.31 -11.25
N SER A 67 0.40 1.54 -11.11
CA SER A 67 1.71 1.85 -11.68
C SER A 67 2.17 3.27 -11.31
N LEU A 68 2.00 3.63 -10.04
CA LEU A 68 2.45 4.92 -9.54
C LEU A 68 3.97 4.95 -9.50
N LYS A 69 4.57 5.88 -10.22
CA LYS A 69 6.03 5.99 -10.33
C LYS A 69 6.60 6.73 -9.14
N ILE A 70 7.66 6.16 -8.54
CA ILE A 70 8.39 6.79 -7.45
C ILE A 70 9.85 6.89 -7.88
N GLU A 71 10.36 8.11 -8.02
CA GLU A 71 11.74 8.34 -8.39
C GLU A 71 12.72 7.81 -7.33
N PRO A 72 13.98 7.54 -7.69
CA PRO A 72 14.98 7.10 -6.72
C PRO A 72 15.08 8.04 -5.53
N GLU A 73 15.16 7.48 -4.33
CA GLU A 73 15.29 8.22 -3.07
C GLU A 73 14.16 9.22 -2.79
N ASN A 74 12.98 8.97 -3.38
CA ASN A 74 11.82 9.83 -3.18
C ASN A 74 10.68 9.07 -2.48
N THR A 75 9.73 9.84 -1.98
CA THR A 75 8.54 9.32 -1.31
C THR A 75 7.30 9.82 -2.02
N LEU A 76 6.41 8.90 -2.35
CA LEU A 76 5.07 9.21 -2.81
C LEU A 76 4.14 9.31 -1.61
N MET A 77 3.38 10.39 -1.54
CA MET A 77 2.41 10.56 -0.46
C MET A 77 1.00 10.60 -1.03
N ILE A 78 0.15 9.75 -0.49
CA ILE A 78 -1.30 9.81 -0.73
C ILE A 78 -1.90 10.40 0.54
N ASP A 79 -2.34 11.66 0.46
CA ASP A 79 -2.80 12.42 1.62
C ASP A 79 -4.30 12.59 1.67
N LYS A 80 -5.02 11.94 0.76
CA LYS A 80 -6.49 11.94 0.80
C LYS A 80 -6.95 10.78 1.67
N PRO A 81 -7.96 11.02 2.53
CA PRO A 81 -8.46 9.95 3.39
C PRO A 81 -9.02 8.77 2.60
N ILE A 82 -8.70 7.57 3.05
CA ILE A 82 -9.25 6.32 2.51
C ILE A 82 -10.14 5.73 3.58
N ASN A 83 -11.45 5.70 3.32
CA ASN A 83 -12.41 5.13 4.25
C ASN A 83 -12.48 3.62 4.05
N MET A 84 -12.40 2.89 5.15
CA MET A 84 -12.41 1.43 5.13
C MET A 84 -13.42 0.91 6.15
N GLU A 85 -14.10 -0.16 5.77
CA GLU A 85 -15.08 -0.83 6.62
C GLU A 85 -14.52 -2.14 7.16
N SER A 86 -15.32 -2.81 7.97
CA SER A 86 -14.96 -4.10 8.57
C SER A 86 -14.41 -5.07 7.53
N ASN A 87 -13.26 -5.67 7.81
CA ASN A 87 -12.57 -6.65 6.99
C ASN A 87 -11.98 -6.13 5.67
N ASP A 88 -12.05 -4.83 5.40
CA ASP A 88 -11.38 -4.26 4.24
C ASP A 88 -9.86 -4.35 4.40
N ILE A 89 -9.16 -4.54 3.30
CA ILE A 89 -7.71 -4.72 3.28
C ILE A 89 -7.10 -3.69 2.34
N LEU A 90 -6.07 -3.00 2.82
CA LEU A 90 -5.23 -2.13 2.00
C LEU A 90 -3.97 -2.90 1.63
N ARG A 91 -3.72 -3.04 0.33
CA ARG A 91 -2.59 -3.82 -0.19
C ARG A 91 -1.76 -2.98 -1.14
N ILE A 92 -0.45 -3.14 -1.06
CA ILE A 92 0.50 -2.50 -1.96
C ILE A 92 1.35 -3.57 -2.62
N VAL A 93 1.55 -3.44 -3.94
CA VAL A 93 2.36 -4.34 -4.73
C VAL A 93 3.30 -3.51 -5.60
N ALA A 94 4.56 -3.90 -5.65
CA ALA A 94 5.55 -3.22 -6.49
C ALA A 94 5.83 -4.04 -7.76
N GLU A 95 6.24 -3.34 -8.82
CA GLU A 95 6.76 -4.00 -10.02
C GLU A 95 8.28 -4.13 -9.90
N LEU A 96 8.87 -5.04 -10.66
CA LEU A 96 10.32 -5.13 -10.75
C LEU A 96 10.90 -3.80 -11.23
N ASN A 97 12.10 -3.49 -10.80
CA ASN A 97 12.82 -2.32 -11.28
C ASN A 97 13.09 -2.42 -12.79
N PRO A 98 13.38 -1.30 -13.47
CA PRO A 98 13.66 -1.34 -14.91
C PRO A 98 14.79 -2.28 -15.32
N ASP A 99 15.74 -2.56 -14.43
CA ASP A 99 16.83 -3.50 -14.65
C ASP A 99 16.51 -4.92 -14.21
N SER A 100 15.22 -5.20 -13.93
CA SER A 100 14.72 -6.50 -13.46
C SER A 100 15.19 -6.89 -12.06
N SER A 101 15.80 -5.99 -11.31
CA SER A 101 16.15 -6.23 -9.92
C SER A 101 14.93 -6.08 -9.02
N THR A 102 15.05 -6.57 -7.79
CA THR A 102 14.00 -6.47 -6.76
C THR A 102 13.82 -5.01 -6.36
N PRO A 103 12.58 -4.50 -6.29
CA PRO A 103 12.34 -3.14 -5.85
C PRO A 103 12.71 -2.94 -4.39
N ASP A 104 13.09 -1.72 -4.05
CA ASP A 104 13.48 -1.33 -2.70
C ASP A 104 12.47 -0.32 -2.15
N ILE A 105 11.24 -0.78 -2.00
CA ILE A 105 10.06 0.03 -1.66
C ILE A 105 9.56 -0.32 -0.26
N GLU A 106 9.23 0.70 0.50
CA GLU A 106 8.57 0.50 1.80
C GLU A 106 7.68 1.67 2.21
#